data_868c5bfbef2c59b1fd1e4a05e72e782c
#
_entry.id   868c5bfbef2c59b1fd1e4a05e72e782c
#
_cell.length_a   1.000
_cell.length_b   1.000
_cell.length_c   1.000
_cell.angle_alpha   90.00
_cell.angle_beta   90.00
_cell.angle_gamma   90.00
#
_symmetry.space_group_name_H-M   'P 1'
#
loop_
_entity.id
_entity.type
_entity.pdbx_description
1 polymer ?
#
loop_
_entity_poly.entity_id
_entity_poly.type
_entity_poly.pdbx_seq_one_letter_code
_entity_poly.pdbx_strand_id
1 'polypeptide(L)'
;MKTLFFLVVTLCLLSCNPNDEPTNEAMSISSNIDLIIKNNIGQDLLSTLTPNTLNSNDIKLYYLINEQVQEVYNAYLNNPRNYLIYDYINTKAIRVFLNDQSTEEYPIAYLKWNNTDTDTIKCHFNRGVGNDGAIIFCDKVWYNNKLVYPTAENQNTGRFISLIK
;
A
#
# COMPACT_ATOMS: atom_id res chain seq x y z
N MET A 1 -29.22 -57.49 -22.29
CA MET A 1 -28.08 -56.82 -21.63
C MET A 1 -27.64 -55.47 -22.28
N LYS A 2 -28.24 -55.02 -23.38
CA LYS A 2 -27.87 -53.75 -24.06
C LYS A 2 -28.69 -52.53 -23.59
N THR A 3 -29.79 -52.72 -22.96
CA THR A 3 -30.70 -51.64 -22.48
C THR A 3 -30.37 -51.12 -21.08
N LEU A 4 -29.61 -51.85 -20.26
CA LEU A 4 -29.22 -51.45 -18.91
C LEU A 4 -28.04 -50.46 -18.90
N PHE A 5 -27.24 -50.46 -19.95
CA PHE A 5 -26.04 -49.58 -20.05
C PHE A 5 -26.38 -48.14 -20.44
N PHE A 6 -27.56 -47.93 -21.06
CA PHE A 6 -28.00 -46.61 -21.51
C PHE A 6 -28.62 -45.79 -20.37
N LEU A 7 -29.13 -46.42 -19.31
CA LEU A 7 -29.79 -45.75 -18.17
C LEU A 7 -28.77 -45.16 -17.18
N VAL A 8 -27.57 -45.71 -17.09
CA VAL A 8 -26.53 -45.26 -16.17
C VAL A 8 -25.81 -44.00 -16.67
N VAL A 9 -25.71 -43.79 -17.98
CA VAL A 9 -25.06 -42.62 -18.57
C VAL A 9 -25.87 -41.33 -18.45
N THR A 10 -27.20 -41.43 -18.33
CA THR A 10 -28.12 -40.28 -18.27
C THR A 10 -28.20 -39.67 -16.87
N LEU A 11 -27.74 -40.37 -15.82
CA LEU A 11 -27.79 -39.87 -14.42
C LEU A 11 -26.61 -39.00 -14.02
N CYS A 12 -25.52 -38.94 -14.84
CA CYS A 12 -24.32 -38.16 -14.50
C CYS A 12 -24.37 -36.69 -14.96
N LEU A 13 -25.43 -36.22 -15.62
CA LEU A 13 -25.50 -34.87 -16.19
C LEU A 13 -26.35 -33.88 -15.39
N LEU A 14 -26.77 -34.25 -14.19
CA LEU A 14 -27.62 -33.34 -13.35
C LEU A 14 -26.93 -32.78 -12.10
N SER A 15 -25.57 -32.83 -12.04
CA SER A 15 -24.84 -32.26 -10.91
C SER A 15 -24.06 -31.01 -11.34
N CYS A 16 -24.70 -30.09 -12.06
CA CYS A 16 -24.28 -28.69 -12.04
C CYS A 16 -25.25 -27.98 -11.08
N ASN A 17 -24.77 -27.64 -9.90
CA ASN A 17 -25.46 -26.77 -8.97
C ASN A 17 -25.34 -25.33 -9.53
N PRO A 18 -26.44 -24.69 -10.03
CA PRO A 18 -26.33 -23.37 -10.67
C PRO A 18 -26.22 -22.21 -9.68
N ASN A 19 -25.95 -22.50 -8.41
CA ASN A 19 -25.91 -21.49 -7.35
C ASN A 19 -24.51 -21.13 -6.85
N ASP A 20 -23.44 -21.65 -7.47
CA ASP A 20 -22.10 -21.14 -7.24
C ASP A 20 -21.81 -20.00 -8.24
N GLU A 21 -22.57 -18.91 -8.19
CA GLU A 21 -22.06 -17.65 -8.70
C GLU A 21 -20.83 -17.30 -7.85
N PRO A 22 -19.65 -17.08 -8.46
CA PRO A 22 -18.52 -16.55 -7.71
C PRO A 22 -18.96 -15.21 -7.15
N THR A 23 -19.17 -15.15 -5.85
CA THR A 23 -19.34 -13.88 -5.15
C THR A 23 -18.01 -13.15 -5.36
N ASN A 24 -17.97 -12.22 -6.32
CA ASN A 24 -16.89 -11.27 -6.47
C ASN A 24 -16.96 -10.37 -5.23
N GLU A 25 -16.37 -10.86 -4.12
CA GLU A 25 -16.18 -10.03 -2.95
C GLU A 25 -15.19 -8.93 -3.35
N ALA A 26 -15.70 -7.74 -3.58
CA ALA A 26 -14.88 -6.59 -3.85
C ALA A 26 -14.02 -6.30 -2.61
N MET A 27 -12.73 -6.01 -2.82
CA MET A 27 -11.83 -5.58 -1.75
C MET A 27 -11.50 -4.11 -1.95
N SER A 28 -11.77 -3.28 -0.96
CA SER A 28 -11.37 -1.87 -0.96
C SER A 28 -10.15 -1.70 -0.08
N ILE A 29 -9.00 -1.39 -0.72
CA ILE A 29 -7.73 -1.18 -0.02
C ILE A 29 -7.28 0.27 -0.16
N SER A 30 -6.99 0.92 0.96
CA SER A 30 -6.42 2.27 1.03
C SER A 30 -5.25 2.29 2.02
N SER A 31 -4.10 1.75 1.57
CA SER A 31 -2.91 1.50 2.38
C SER A 31 -1.75 2.45 2.10
N ASN A 32 -1.95 3.50 1.33
CA ASN A 32 -0.90 4.44 0.98
C ASN A 32 -0.85 5.69 1.89
N ILE A 33 0.32 6.31 1.91
CA ILE A 33 0.54 7.69 2.38
C ILE A 33 1.22 8.49 1.26
N ASP A 34 1.00 9.80 1.25
CA ASP A 34 1.63 10.72 0.30
C ASP A 34 2.53 11.69 1.08
N LEU A 35 3.83 11.72 0.72
CA LEU A 35 4.82 12.55 1.39
C LEU A 35 5.29 13.66 0.44
N ILE A 36 5.28 14.90 0.93
CA ILE A 36 5.88 16.07 0.29
C ILE A 36 7.15 16.39 1.07
N ILE A 37 8.30 16.35 0.41
CA ILE A 37 9.61 16.49 1.06
C ILE A 37 10.24 17.81 0.66
N LYS A 38 10.50 18.67 1.64
CA LYS A 38 11.13 19.98 1.42
C LYS A 38 12.39 20.13 2.26
N ASN A 39 13.32 20.96 1.79
CA ASN A 39 14.42 21.41 2.60
C ASN A 39 14.02 22.56 3.55
N ASN A 40 14.95 23.00 4.41
CA ASN A 40 14.71 24.06 5.40
C ASN A 40 14.33 25.43 4.80
N ILE A 41 14.56 25.65 3.50
CA ILE A 41 14.16 26.86 2.78
C ILE A 41 12.93 26.65 1.88
N GLY A 42 12.24 25.53 2.07
CA GLY A 42 10.96 25.24 1.41
C GLY A 42 11.06 24.69 -0.01
N GLN A 43 12.25 24.36 -0.51
CA GLN A 43 12.42 23.78 -1.85
C GLN A 43 12.09 22.28 -1.84
N ASP A 44 11.46 21.82 -2.92
CA ASP A 44 11.04 20.44 -3.14
C ASP A 44 12.25 19.54 -3.40
N LEU A 45 12.53 18.61 -2.49
CA LEU A 45 13.65 17.68 -2.60
C LEU A 45 13.40 16.50 -3.56
N LEU A 46 12.18 16.34 -4.08
CA LEU A 46 11.84 15.35 -5.11
C LEU A 46 11.92 15.93 -6.52
N SER A 47 12.05 17.25 -6.65
CA SER A 47 12.19 17.94 -7.94
C SER A 47 13.62 17.93 -8.42
N THR A 48 13.86 17.47 -9.65
CA THR A 48 15.19 17.52 -10.30
C THR A 48 15.71 18.95 -10.54
N LEU A 49 14.86 19.95 -10.36
CA LEU A 49 15.23 21.37 -10.47
C LEU A 49 15.82 21.93 -9.17
N THR A 50 15.69 21.19 -8.06
CA THR A 50 16.23 21.59 -6.75
C THR A 50 17.67 21.12 -6.60
N PRO A 51 18.60 21.99 -6.16
CA PRO A 51 19.95 21.54 -5.80
C PRO A 51 19.90 20.51 -4.66
N ASN A 52 20.75 19.49 -4.73
CA ASN A 52 20.79 18.37 -3.75
C ASN A 52 19.48 17.61 -3.64
N THR A 53 18.76 17.47 -4.73
CA THR A 53 17.53 16.65 -4.80
C THR A 53 17.81 15.21 -4.42
N LEU A 54 16.81 14.54 -3.88
CA LEU A 54 16.85 13.10 -3.61
C LEU A 54 16.83 12.33 -4.93
N ASN A 55 17.82 11.44 -5.10
CA ASN A 55 17.87 10.59 -6.29
C ASN A 55 16.85 9.46 -6.16
N SER A 56 15.84 9.43 -7.04
CA SER A 56 14.79 8.41 -7.03
C SER A 56 15.33 6.97 -7.15
N ASN A 57 16.51 6.78 -7.78
CA ASN A 57 17.11 5.44 -7.89
C ASN A 57 17.65 4.91 -6.56
N ASP A 58 18.01 5.81 -5.62
CA ASP A 58 18.56 5.46 -4.31
C ASP A 58 17.44 5.19 -3.28
N ILE A 59 16.22 5.67 -3.56
CA ILE A 59 15.08 5.46 -2.67
C ILE A 59 14.68 3.99 -2.67
N LYS A 60 14.54 3.42 -1.47
CA LYS A 60 14.12 2.04 -1.27
C LYS A 60 13.12 1.96 -0.13
N LEU A 61 12.17 1.05 -0.28
CA LEU A 61 11.20 0.71 0.75
C LEU A 61 11.53 -0.67 1.33
N TYR A 62 11.42 -0.80 2.64
CA TYR A 62 11.56 -2.07 3.34
C TYR A 62 10.36 -2.26 4.25
N TYR A 63 9.94 -3.52 4.44
CA TYR A 63 8.96 -3.89 5.45
C TYR A 63 9.64 -4.68 6.56
N LEU A 64 9.17 -4.48 7.80
CA LEU A 64 9.49 -5.36 8.91
C LEU A 64 8.49 -6.51 8.91
N ILE A 65 8.96 -7.73 8.64
CA ILE A 65 8.13 -8.94 8.56
C ILE A 65 8.79 -10.00 9.45
N ASN A 66 8.07 -10.48 10.47
CA ASN A 66 8.60 -11.46 11.42
C ASN A 66 9.97 -11.05 11.98
N GLU A 67 10.09 -9.81 12.45
CA GLU A 67 11.33 -9.21 13.00
C GLU A 67 12.49 -9.09 11.98
N GLN A 68 12.26 -9.36 10.72
CA GLN A 68 13.26 -9.22 9.65
C GLN A 68 12.93 -8.06 8.71
N VAL A 69 13.95 -7.26 8.42
CA VAL A 69 13.83 -6.14 7.44
C VAL A 69 14.01 -6.70 6.04
N GLN A 70 12.98 -6.57 5.19
CA GLN A 70 12.96 -7.11 3.84
C GLN A 70 12.76 -5.97 2.83
N GLU A 71 13.63 -5.88 1.82
CA GLU A 71 13.46 -4.91 0.72
C GLU A 71 12.21 -5.25 -0.09
N VAL A 72 11.39 -4.24 -0.35
CA VAL A 72 10.20 -4.37 -1.17
C VAL A 72 10.57 -4.21 -2.63
N TYR A 73 10.51 -5.30 -3.37
CA TYR A 73 10.77 -5.28 -4.80
C TYR A 73 9.99 -6.40 -5.51
N ASN A 74 9.18 -6.01 -6.50
CA ASN A 74 8.51 -6.95 -7.39
C ASN A 74 8.56 -6.43 -8.83
N ALA A 75 9.40 -7.03 -9.66
CA ALA A 75 9.63 -6.62 -11.04
C ALA A 75 8.39 -6.69 -11.95
N TYR A 76 7.35 -7.42 -11.54
CA TYR A 76 6.10 -7.57 -12.31
C TYR A 76 5.09 -6.45 -12.06
N LEU A 77 5.33 -5.56 -11.09
CA LEU A 77 4.45 -4.43 -10.79
C LEU A 77 4.87 -3.18 -11.56
N ASN A 78 3.90 -2.33 -11.89
CA ASN A 78 4.15 -1.00 -12.47
C ASN A 78 5.01 -0.11 -11.54
N ASN A 79 4.91 -0.31 -10.23
CA ASN A 79 5.72 0.33 -9.21
C ASN A 79 6.49 -0.75 -8.43
N PRO A 80 7.62 -1.25 -8.95
CA PRO A 80 8.30 -2.43 -8.42
C PRO A 80 8.74 -2.33 -6.96
N ARG A 81 8.95 -1.10 -6.45
CA ARG A 81 9.40 -0.81 -5.09
C ARG A 81 8.27 -0.35 -4.16
N ASN A 82 7.01 -0.54 -4.55
CA ASN A 82 5.82 -0.09 -3.82
C ASN A 82 5.85 1.38 -3.41
N TYR A 83 6.42 2.23 -4.25
CA TYR A 83 6.23 3.67 -4.20
C TYR A 83 6.19 4.26 -5.62
N LEU A 84 5.65 5.45 -5.76
CA LEU A 84 5.73 6.24 -6.99
C LEU A 84 5.92 7.73 -6.65
N ILE A 85 6.70 8.43 -7.48
CA ILE A 85 6.85 9.88 -7.41
C ILE A 85 6.00 10.48 -8.53
N TYR A 86 5.18 11.48 -8.21
CA TYR A 86 4.25 12.10 -9.14
C TYR A 86 4.14 13.61 -8.92
N ASP A 87 3.66 14.32 -9.92
CA ASP A 87 3.41 15.76 -9.81
C ASP A 87 2.14 16.03 -9.01
N TYR A 88 2.25 16.89 -8.01
CA TYR A 88 1.17 17.29 -7.13
C TYR A 88 1.10 18.80 -7.00
N ILE A 89 0.10 19.44 -7.63
CA ILE A 89 -0.06 20.90 -7.70
C ILE A 89 1.23 21.55 -8.24
N ASN A 90 2.01 22.23 -7.41
CA ASN A 90 3.26 22.91 -7.76
C ASN A 90 4.49 22.23 -7.16
N THR A 91 4.41 20.96 -6.78
CA THR A 91 5.48 20.19 -6.12
C THR A 91 5.41 18.74 -6.57
N LYS A 92 6.36 17.93 -6.16
CA LYS A 92 6.28 16.47 -6.27
C LYS A 92 5.89 15.85 -4.95
N ALA A 93 5.15 14.75 -5.02
CA ALA A 93 4.86 13.90 -3.89
C ALA A 93 5.37 12.48 -4.17
N ILE A 94 5.78 11.78 -3.13
CA ILE A 94 6.02 10.35 -3.18
C ILE A 94 4.88 9.63 -2.46
N ARG A 95 4.16 8.79 -3.20
CA ARG A 95 3.19 7.84 -2.64
C ARG A 95 3.92 6.60 -2.22
N VAL A 96 3.77 6.23 -0.96
CA VAL A 96 4.35 5.02 -0.39
C VAL A 96 3.19 4.08 -0.04
N PHE A 97 3.23 2.85 -0.56
CA PHE A 97 2.28 1.80 -0.19
C PHE A 97 2.82 1.10 1.05
N LEU A 98 1.99 0.99 2.07
CA LEU A 98 2.34 0.36 3.34
C LEU A 98 2.01 -1.14 3.32
N ASN A 99 2.55 -1.91 4.27
CA ASN A 99 2.34 -3.35 4.32
C ASN A 99 0.94 -3.71 4.85
N ASP A 100 -0.06 -3.66 3.99
CA ASP A 100 -1.46 -4.01 4.30
C ASP A 100 -1.70 -5.52 4.46
N GLN A 101 -0.75 -6.35 4.01
CA GLN A 101 -0.77 -7.80 4.18
C GLN A 101 -0.25 -8.26 5.54
N SER A 102 0.38 -7.37 6.31
CA SER A 102 0.87 -7.69 7.65
C SER A 102 -0.28 -8.07 8.59
N THR A 103 -0.07 -9.09 9.41
CA THR A 103 -0.97 -9.47 10.50
C THR A 103 -0.70 -8.68 11.79
N GLU A 104 0.39 -7.90 11.83
CA GLU A 104 0.73 -7.04 12.95
C GLU A 104 -0.30 -5.91 13.10
N GLU A 105 -0.62 -5.54 14.33
CA GLU A 105 -1.50 -4.42 14.62
C GLU A 105 -0.90 -3.08 14.13
N TYR A 106 0.42 -2.96 14.26
CA TYR A 106 1.18 -1.77 13.89
C TYR A 106 2.34 -2.12 12.95
N PRO A 107 2.08 -2.42 11.68
CA PRO A 107 3.13 -2.70 10.71
C PRO A 107 4.14 -1.56 10.60
N ILE A 108 5.40 -1.92 10.41
CA ILE A 108 6.51 -0.97 10.27
C ILE A 108 7.09 -1.09 8.86
N ALA A 109 7.31 0.06 8.24
CA ALA A 109 8.07 0.21 7.03
C ALA A 109 9.26 1.15 7.27
N TYR A 110 10.35 0.95 6.52
CA TYR A 110 11.49 1.84 6.49
C TYR A 110 11.63 2.42 5.10
N LEU A 111 11.62 3.75 5.01
CA LEU A 111 11.84 4.47 3.76
C LEU A 111 13.27 5.00 3.76
N LYS A 112 14.13 4.32 3.02
CA LYS A 112 15.53 4.69 2.83
C LYS A 112 15.60 5.69 1.68
N TRP A 113 16.07 6.90 1.95
CA TRP A 113 16.23 7.97 0.97
C TRP A 113 17.56 7.88 0.23
N ASN A 114 18.59 7.46 0.94
CA ASN A 114 19.95 7.25 0.45
C ASN A 114 20.73 6.34 1.43
N ASN A 115 22.03 6.21 1.29
CA ASN A 115 22.84 5.29 2.10
C ASN A 115 22.96 5.70 3.58
N THR A 116 22.66 6.94 3.94
CA THR A 116 22.83 7.49 5.29
C THR A 116 21.53 7.98 5.92
N ASP A 117 20.43 8.03 5.16
CA ASP A 117 19.16 8.59 5.59
C ASP A 117 18.04 7.57 5.41
N THR A 118 17.45 7.14 6.51
CA THR A 118 16.33 6.19 6.55
C THR A 118 15.34 6.62 7.61
N ASP A 119 14.08 6.71 7.23
CA ASP A 119 12.98 7.05 8.10
C ASP A 119 12.10 5.84 8.40
N THR A 120 11.49 5.85 9.58
CA THR A 120 10.56 4.81 10.02
C THR A 120 9.12 5.27 9.86
N ILE A 121 8.31 4.44 9.24
CA ILE A 121 6.87 4.65 9.09
C ILE A 121 6.17 3.52 9.81
N LYS A 122 5.47 3.84 10.89
CA LYS A 122 4.58 2.91 11.58
C LYS A 122 3.14 3.29 11.27
N CYS A 123 2.29 2.33 11.00
CA CYS A 123 0.90 2.57 10.69
C CYS A 123 -0.03 1.65 11.50
N HIS A 124 -1.30 1.99 11.52
CA HIS A 124 -2.38 1.13 11.98
C HIS A 124 -3.39 0.99 10.85
N PHE A 125 -3.86 -0.23 10.61
CA PHE A 125 -4.91 -0.50 9.64
C PHE A 125 -6.21 -0.87 10.34
N ASN A 126 -7.26 -0.17 9.99
CA ASN A 126 -8.60 -0.62 10.27
C ASN A 126 -9.01 -1.65 9.20
N ARG A 127 -9.48 -2.80 9.65
CA ARG A 127 -9.89 -3.93 8.81
C ARG A 127 -11.33 -4.29 9.15
N GLY A 128 -12.14 -4.48 8.13
CA GLY A 128 -13.56 -4.78 8.32
C GLY A 128 -14.17 -5.36 7.07
N VAL A 129 -15.49 -5.55 7.14
CA VAL A 129 -16.32 -5.97 6.00
C VAL A 129 -17.33 -4.86 5.77
N GLY A 130 -17.33 -4.29 4.57
CA GLY A 130 -18.34 -3.34 4.10
C GLY A 130 -19.47 -4.04 3.36
N ASN A 131 -20.36 -3.24 2.78
CA ASN A 131 -21.50 -3.78 2.01
C ASN A 131 -21.04 -4.56 0.76
N ASP A 132 -19.89 -4.19 0.19
CA ASP A 132 -19.38 -4.74 -1.06
C ASP A 132 -18.18 -5.68 -0.85
N GLY A 133 -17.83 -6.03 0.41
CA GLY A 133 -16.73 -6.94 0.71
C GLY A 133 -15.72 -6.41 1.73
N ALA A 134 -14.50 -6.96 1.71
CA ALA A 134 -13.46 -6.60 2.67
C ALA A 134 -12.95 -5.16 2.49
N ILE A 135 -12.73 -4.47 3.60
CA ILE A 135 -12.19 -3.11 3.64
C ILE A 135 -10.90 -3.09 4.46
N ILE A 136 -9.86 -2.50 3.92
CA ILE A 136 -8.60 -2.23 4.63
C ILE A 136 -8.24 -0.77 4.39
N PHE A 137 -8.12 0.03 5.46
CA PHE A 137 -7.64 1.40 5.33
C PHE A 137 -6.71 1.78 6.47
N CYS A 138 -5.68 2.55 6.12
CA CYS A 138 -4.74 3.13 7.09
C CYS A 138 -5.43 4.30 7.80
N ASP A 139 -5.63 4.20 9.11
CA ASP A 139 -6.31 5.22 9.92
C ASP A 139 -5.33 6.00 10.82
N LYS A 140 -4.10 5.49 11.06
CA LYS A 140 -3.07 6.21 11.81
C LYS A 140 -1.70 5.97 11.21
N VAL A 141 -0.89 7.03 11.20
CA VAL A 141 0.51 6.99 10.75
C VAL A 141 1.40 7.74 11.73
N TRP A 142 2.50 7.09 12.10
CA TRP A 142 3.64 7.71 12.80
C TRP A 142 4.85 7.72 11.87
N TYR A 143 5.50 8.86 11.81
CA TYR A 143 6.74 9.06 11.07
C TYR A 143 7.85 9.40 12.07
N ASN A 144 8.89 8.59 12.14
CA ASN A 144 9.96 8.68 13.14
C ASN A 144 9.39 8.81 14.57
N ASN A 145 8.44 7.94 14.92
CA ASN A 145 7.72 7.89 16.21
C ASN A 145 6.79 9.09 16.52
N LYS A 146 6.68 10.09 15.63
CA LYS A 146 5.74 11.19 15.77
C LYS A 146 4.43 10.86 15.03
N LEU A 147 3.28 10.99 15.69
CA LEU A 147 1.97 10.89 15.01
C LEU A 147 1.85 12.02 13.99
N VAL A 148 1.67 11.65 12.71
CA VAL A 148 1.56 12.58 11.58
C VAL A 148 0.22 12.47 10.86
N TYR A 149 -0.57 11.44 11.15
CA TYR A 149 -1.94 11.28 10.69
C TYR A 149 -2.74 10.40 11.66
N PRO A 150 -4.01 10.75 12.02
CA PRO A 150 -4.65 12.03 11.72
C PRO A 150 -4.11 13.15 12.63
N THR A 151 -4.06 14.36 12.11
CA THR A 151 -3.79 15.59 12.85
C THR A 151 -4.84 16.65 12.51
N ALA A 152 -4.93 17.73 13.28
CA ALA A 152 -5.86 18.83 12.97
C ALA A 152 -5.62 19.43 11.57
N GLU A 153 -4.37 19.38 11.08
CA GLU A 153 -3.95 19.95 9.80
C GLU A 153 -4.33 19.07 8.59
N ASN A 154 -4.40 17.74 8.76
CA ASN A 154 -4.58 16.81 7.64
C ASN A 154 -5.84 15.93 7.71
N GLN A 155 -6.68 16.06 8.72
CA GLN A 155 -7.92 15.28 8.82
C GLN A 155 -8.88 15.48 7.62
N ASN A 156 -8.80 16.65 6.94
CA ASN A 156 -9.63 16.98 5.79
C ASN A 156 -8.91 16.79 4.44
N THR A 157 -7.58 16.61 4.43
CA THR A 157 -6.75 16.46 3.23
C THR A 157 -6.28 15.03 3.01
N GLY A 158 -6.67 14.13 3.91
CA GLY A 158 -6.24 12.74 3.85
C GLY A 158 -4.81 12.56 4.33
N ARG A 159 -4.17 11.47 3.89
CA ARG A 159 -2.84 11.06 4.34
C ARG A 159 -1.70 11.77 3.58
N PHE A 160 -1.87 13.08 3.32
CA PHE A 160 -0.79 13.93 2.82
C PHE A 160 0.02 14.49 3.99
N ILE A 161 1.31 14.24 3.99
CA ILE A 161 2.23 14.58 5.07
C ILE A 161 3.38 15.41 4.50
N SER A 162 3.56 16.63 5.01
CA SER A 162 4.68 17.48 4.61
C SER A 162 5.84 17.32 5.62
N LEU A 163 7.03 17.05 5.10
CA LEU A 163 8.24 16.79 5.86
C LEU A 163 9.33 17.79 5.48
N ILE A 164 10.15 18.18 6.47
CA ILE A 164 11.35 18.98 6.28
C ILE A 164 12.57 18.08 6.51
N LYS A 165 13.51 18.08 5.57
CA LYS A 165 14.79 17.34 5.63
C LYS A 165 15.99 18.24 5.38
#